data_c3ad774fab3032236f10b524f1d9e31b
#
_entry.id   c3ad774fab3032236f10b524f1d9e31b
#
_cell.length_a   1.000
_cell.length_b   1.000
_cell.length_c   1.000
_cell.angle_alpha   90.00
_cell.angle_beta   90.00
_cell.angle_gamma   90.00
#
_symmetry.space_group_name_H-M   'P 1'
#
loop_
_entity.id
_entity.type
_entity.pdbx_description
1 polymer ?
#
loop_
_entity_poly.entity_id
_entity_poly.type
_entity_poly.pdbx_seq_one_letter_code
_entity_poly.pdbx_strand_id
1 'polypeptide(L)'
;MAEPKQDSAPACEYLNVHEDAVARVLAALPDDETLYDLSELFRVFGDSTRIKILYVLFESELCVCDIARLLNLTQSAVSHQLRILKASNLVRFRREGKTVFYSLDDDHVRSCLLYTSDAADDRISV
;
A
#
# COMPACT_ATOMS: atom_id res chain seq x y z
N MET A 1 -28.26 28.42 3.08
CA MET A 1 -28.21 28.01 3.27
C MET A 1 -27.91 26.98 3.11
N ALA A 2 -27.69 26.59 3.10
CA ALA A 2 -27.40 25.69 3.26
C ALA A 2 -27.29 24.70 2.50
N GLU A 3 -26.82 24.37 1.97
CA GLU A 3 -26.63 23.47 1.30
C GLU A 3 -25.63 22.59 1.61
N PRO A 4 -25.11 22.36 2.59
CA PRO A 4 -24.07 21.50 2.98
C PRO A 4 -24.31 20.07 2.72
N LYS A 5 -25.48 19.76 2.38
CA LYS A 5 -25.77 18.42 2.16
C LYS A 5 -25.12 17.84 1.01
N GLN A 6 -24.52 18.63 0.13
CA GLN A 6 -23.90 18.11 -1.05
C GLN A 6 -22.71 17.24 -0.76
N ASP A 7 -22.01 17.53 0.37
CA ASP A 7 -20.84 16.78 0.72
C ASP A 7 -21.11 15.64 1.68
N SER A 8 -22.34 15.47 2.06
CA SER A 8 -22.70 14.41 3.01
C SER A 8 -23.14 13.15 2.28
N ALA A 9 -22.74 12.01 2.81
CA ALA A 9 -23.23 10.75 2.30
C ALA A 9 -24.71 10.61 2.64
N PRO A 10 -25.53 10.05 1.74
CA PRO A 10 -26.93 9.84 2.08
C PRO A 10 -27.07 8.93 3.27
N ALA A 11 -28.10 9.16 4.05
CA ALA A 11 -28.37 8.40 5.26
C ALA A 11 -29.83 7.99 5.31
N CYS A 12 -30.14 7.05 6.19
CA CYS A 12 -31.49 6.57 6.33
C CYS A 12 -32.35 7.64 6.99
N GLU A 13 -33.60 7.74 6.54
CA GLU A 13 -34.54 8.67 7.14
C GLU A 13 -34.97 8.21 8.52
N TYR A 14 -35.07 6.91 8.71
CA TYR A 14 -35.50 6.34 9.98
C TYR A 14 -34.42 5.47 10.57
N LEU A 15 -34.38 5.43 11.89
CA LEU A 15 -33.45 4.58 12.59
C LEU A 15 -33.97 3.14 12.48
N ASN A 16 -33.33 2.36 11.64
CA ASN A 16 -33.76 0.98 11.41
C ASN A 16 -32.55 0.11 11.20
N VAL A 17 -32.09 -0.51 12.27
CA VAL A 17 -30.89 -1.34 12.23
C VAL A 17 -31.26 -2.72 11.72
N HIS A 18 -30.46 -3.22 10.79
CA HIS A 18 -30.65 -4.57 10.25
C HIS A 18 -29.85 -5.54 11.10
N GLU A 19 -30.50 -6.14 12.07
CA GLU A 19 -29.84 -6.94 13.09
C GLU A 19 -29.05 -8.10 12.54
N ASP A 20 -29.58 -8.78 11.53
CA ASP A 20 -28.87 -9.93 10.95
C ASP A 20 -27.57 -9.52 10.31
N ALA A 21 -27.59 -8.41 9.59
CA ALA A 21 -26.39 -7.91 8.93
C ALA A 21 -25.36 -7.46 9.97
N VAL A 22 -25.82 -6.79 11.01
CA VAL A 22 -24.93 -6.32 12.08
C VAL A 22 -24.27 -7.51 12.77
N ALA A 23 -25.04 -8.54 13.10
CA ALA A 23 -24.50 -9.73 13.75
C ALA A 23 -23.46 -10.41 12.88
N ARG A 24 -23.74 -10.50 11.58
CA ARG A 24 -22.80 -11.15 10.66
C ARG A 24 -21.49 -10.39 10.56
N VAL A 25 -21.57 -9.07 10.49
CA VAL A 25 -20.37 -8.25 10.39
C VAL A 25 -19.58 -8.30 11.70
N LEU A 26 -20.25 -8.24 12.84
CA LEU A 26 -19.57 -8.30 14.12
C LEU A 26 -18.81 -9.60 14.27
N ALA A 27 -19.37 -10.71 13.77
CA ALA A 27 -18.69 -11.99 13.87
C ALA A 27 -17.44 -12.06 12.99
N ALA A 28 -17.42 -11.31 11.91
CA ALA A 28 -16.29 -11.32 10.97
C ALA A 28 -15.30 -10.20 11.19
N LEU A 29 -15.67 -9.19 11.95
CA LEU A 29 -14.84 -8.01 12.10
C LEU A 29 -13.58 -8.32 12.91
N PRO A 30 -12.39 -8.00 12.40
CA PRO A 30 -11.17 -8.20 13.17
C PRO A 30 -11.15 -7.28 14.38
N ASP A 31 -10.28 -7.57 15.33
CA ASP A 31 -10.17 -6.71 16.50
C ASP A 31 -9.49 -5.39 16.13
N ASP A 32 -9.54 -4.44 17.06
CA ASP A 32 -9.02 -3.11 16.80
C ASP A 32 -7.53 -3.10 16.54
N GLU A 33 -6.80 -3.98 17.21
CA GLU A 33 -5.35 -4.05 17.02
C GLU A 33 -5.02 -4.46 15.60
N THR A 34 -5.71 -5.46 15.08
CA THR A 34 -5.52 -5.91 13.71
C THR A 34 -5.86 -4.79 12.72
N LEU A 35 -6.95 -4.09 12.97
CA LEU A 35 -7.36 -2.99 12.08
C LEU A 35 -6.37 -1.84 12.14
N TYR A 36 -5.81 -1.58 13.31
CA TYR A 36 -4.80 -0.54 13.43
C TYR A 36 -3.55 -0.90 12.62
N ASP A 37 -3.10 -2.15 12.73
CA ASP A 37 -1.93 -2.60 11.97
C ASP A 37 -2.18 -2.47 10.48
N LEU A 38 -3.39 -2.83 10.04
CA LEU A 38 -3.75 -2.70 8.64
C LEU A 38 -3.74 -1.24 8.19
N SER A 39 -4.23 -0.35 9.05
CA SER A 39 -4.24 1.07 8.70
C SER A 39 -2.83 1.64 8.59
N GLU A 40 -1.90 1.16 9.42
CA GLU A 40 -0.52 1.58 9.34
C GLU A 40 0.11 1.11 8.04
N LEU A 41 -0.23 -0.10 7.60
CA LEU A 41 0.27 -0.61 6.34
C LEU A 41 -0.23 0.24 5.18
N PHE A 42 -1.51 0.59 5.18
CA PHE A 42 -2.07 1.45 4.14
C PHE A 42 -1.45 2.84 4.16
N ARG A 43 -1.09 3.32 5.33
CA ARG A 43 -0.44 4.61 5.42
C ARG A 43 0.92 4.60 4.74
N VAL A 44 1.67 3.50 4.90
CA VAL A 44 2.95 3.36 4.21
C VAL A 44 2.73 3.33 2.70
N PHE A 45 1.73 2.58 2.23
CA PHE A 45 1.42 2.54 0.81
C PHE A 45 0.84 3.86 0.30
N GLY A 46 0.39 4.74 1.17
CA GLY A 46 -0.25 5.97 0.78
C GLY A 46 0.68 7.07 0.28
N ASP A 47 1.97 6.77 0.13
CA ASP A 47 2.94 7.74 -0.36
C ASP A 47 3.38 7.37 -1.77
N SER A 48 3.27 8.31 -2.70
CA SER A 48 3.55 8.01 -4.10
C SER A 48 5.00 7.60 -4.33
N THR A 49 5.94 8.17 -3.60
CA THR A 49 7.34 7.81 -3.76
C THR A 49 7.56 6.37 -3.33
N ARG A 50 6.97 5.96 -2.22
CA ARG A 50 7.12 4.59 -1.75
C ARG A 50 6.49 3.59 -2.72
N ILE A 51 5.34 3.94 -3.29
CA ILE A 51 4.70 3.09 -4.29
C ILE A 51 5.61 2.93 -5.51
N LYS A 52 6.24 4.02 -5.96
CA LYS A 52 7.15 3.94 -7.10
C LYS A 52 8.33 3.02 -6.81
N ILE A 53 8.87 3.10 -5.60
CA ILE A 53 9.99 2.24 -5.21
C ILE A 53 9.54 0.78 -5.22
N LEU A 54 8.37 0.50 -4.67
CA LEU A 54 7.88 -0.87 -4.65
C LEU A 54 7.68 -1.40 -6.06
N TYR A 55 7.21 -0.57 -6.98
CA TYR A 55 6.99 -1.02 -8.35
C TYR A 55 8.30 -1.32 -9.08
N VAL A 56 9.33 -0.49 -8.91
CA VAL A 56 10.60 -0.81 -9.57
C VAL A 56 11.21 -2.07 -8.96
N LEU A 57 11.03 -2.30 -7.67
CA LEU A 57 11.51 -3.52 -7.03
C LEU A 57 10.68 -4.73 -7.41
N PHE A 58 9.42 -4.53 -7.78
CA PHE A 58 8.60 -5.61 -8.30
C PHE A 58 9.19 -6.13 -9.61
N GLU A 59 9.75 -5.23 -10.42
CA GLU A 59 10.32 -5.63 -11.69
C GLU A 59 11.71 -6.22 -11.57
N SER A 60 12.50 -5.78 -10.61
CA SER A 60 13.88 -6.24 -10.50
C SER A 60 14.45 -5.91 -9.13
N GLU A 61 15.38 -6.74 -8.71
CA GLU A 61 16.20 -6.44 -7.54
C GLU A 61 17.16 -5.31 -7.91
N LEU A 62 17.25 -4.27 -7.08
CA LEU A 62 17.99 -3.07 -7.40
C LEU A 62 18.73 -2.53 -6.20
N CYS A 63 19.84 -1.84 -6.45
CA CYS A 63 20.55 -1.11 -5.39
C CYS A 63 20.00 0.31 -5.30
N VAL A 64 20.45 1.04 -4.27
CA VAL A 64 19.98 2.41 -4.05
C VAL A 64 20.29 3.31 -5.23
N CYS A 65 21.47 3.14 -5.82
CA CYS A 65 21.86 3.97 -6.97
C CYS A 65 20.92 3.77 -8.15
N ASP A 66 20.55 2.52 -8.39
CA ASP A 66 19.64 2.20 -9.48
C ASP A 66 18.28 2.85 -9.27
N ILE A 67 17.75 2.74 -8.06
CA ILE A 67 16.45 3.29 -7.75
C ILE A 67 16.47 4.80 -7.88
N ALA A 68 17.53 5.42 -7.35
CA ALA A 68 17.67 6.87 -7.41
C ALA A 68 17.67 7.34 -8.84
N ARG A 69 18.38 6.63 -9.70
CA ARG A 69 18.43 7.01 -11.11
C ARG A 69 17.09 6.82 -11.80
N LEU A 70 16.44 5.69 -11.55
CA LEU A 70 15.16 5.40 -12.17
C LEU A 70 14.09 6.41 -11.81
N LEU A 71 14.08 6.85 -10.56
CA LEU A 71 13.04 7.73 -10.06
C LEU A 71 13.45 9.19 -10.02
N ASN A 72 14.69 9.48 -10.41
CA ASN A 72 15.21 10.84 -10.43
C ASN A 72 15.17 11.46 -9.03
N LEU A 73 15.68 10.69 -8.07
CA LEU A 73 15.74 11.11 -6.67
C LEU A 73 17.18 11.04 -6.20
N THR A 74 17.46 11.67 -5.06
CA THR A 74 18.77 11.54 -4.46
C THR A 74 18.89 10.21 -3.77
N GLN A 75 20.12 9.72 -3.60
CA GLN A 75 20.34 8.48 -2.88
C GLN A 75 19.88 8.59 -1.45
N SER A 76 20.05 9.77 -0.86
CA SER A 76 19.62 10.03 0.50
C SER A 76 18.11 9.86 0.64
N ALA A 77 17.36 10.40 -0.30
CA ALA A 77 15.90 10.30 -0.28
C ALA A 77 15.47 8.84 -0.44
N VAL A 78 16.10 8.12 -1.36
CA VAL A 78 15.77 6.71 -1.57
C VAL A 78 16.10 5.89 -0.32
N SER A 79 17.26 6.12 0.27
CA SER A 79 17.65 5.40 1.48
C SER A 79 16.68 5.62 2.61
N HIS A 80 16.20 6.85 2.75
CA HIS A 80 15.23 7.18 3.79
C HIS A 80 13.93 6.40 3.58
N GLN A 81 13.45 6.36 2.35
CA GLN A 81 12.21 5.65 2.05
C GLN A 81 12.39 4.13 2.20
N LEU A 82 13.53 3.60 1.79
CA LEU A 82 13.79 2.17 1.96
C LEU A 82 13.83 1.77 3.42
N ARG A 83 14.33 2.66 4.28
CA ARG A 83 14.33 2.38 5.71
C ARG A 83 12.92 2.24 6.25
N ILE A 84 12.00 3.09 5.80
CA ILE A 84 10.60 3.01 6.18
C ILE A 84 9.99 1.71 5.69
N LEU A 85 10.24 1.37 4.42
CA LEU A 85 9.70 0.15 3.83
C LEU A 85 10.23 -1.10 4.50
N LYS A 86 11.51 -1.09 4.87
CA LYS A 86 12.10 -2.23 5.56
C LYS A 86 11.51 -2.37 6.96
N ALA A 87 11.30 -1.26 7.66
CA ALA A 87 10.70 -1.32 8.98
C ALA A 87 9.28 -1.88 8.94
N SER A 88 8.60 -1.72 7.80
CA SER A 88 7.25 -2.27 7.62
C SER A 88 7.27 -3.67 7.00
N ASN A 89 8.44 -4.24 6.85
CA ASN A 89 8.63 -5.60 6.31
C ASN A 89 8.15 -5.75 4.87
N LEU A 90 8.25 -4.69 4.10
CA LEU A 90 7.83 -4.72 2.70
C LEU A 90 9.00 -4.96 1.76
N VAL A 91 10.22 -4.64 2.19
CA VAL A 91 11.42 -4.88 1.41
C VAL A 91 12.47 -5.54 2.28
N ARG A 92 13.40 -6.21 1.63
CA ARG A 92 14.56 -6.81 2.29
C ARG A 92 15.78 -6.48 1.45
N PHE A 93 16.95 -6.77 2.00
CA PHE A 93 18.18 -6.51 1.25
C PHE A 93 19.15 -7.67 1.40
N ARG A 94 20.10 -7.73 0.49
CA ARG A 94 21.23 -8.64 0.59
C ARG A 94 22.48 -7.87 0.18
N ARG A 95 23.60 -8.32 0.65
CA ARG A 95 24.88 -7.69 0.31
C ARG A 95 25.65 -8.57 -0.65
N GLU A 96 26.28 -7.90 -1.60
CA GLU A 96 27.14 -8.59 -2.53
C GLU A 96 28.36 -7.68 -2.68
N GLY A 97 29.45 -8.01 -1.98
CA GLY A 97 30.60 -7.15 -1.91
C GLY A 97 30.24 -5.86 -1.19
N LYS A 98 30.44 -4.75 -1.84
CA LYS A 98 30.11 -3.45 -1.28
C LYS A 98 28.75 -2.96 -1.72
N THR A 99 28.05 -3.74 -2.52
CA THR A 99 26.76 -3.33 -3.03
C THR A 99 25.66 -3.98 -2.21
N VAL A 100 24.60 -3.21 -1.95
CA VAL A 100 23.43 -3.70 -1.24
C VAL A 100 22.26 -3.67 -2.22
N PHE A 101 21.66 -4.82 -2.44
CA PHE A 101 20.51 -4.95 -3.33
C PHE A 101 19.24 -5.11 -2.52
N TYR A 102 18.21 -4.37 -2.92
CA TYR A 102 16.90 -4.44 -2.28
C TYR A 102 15.93 -5.19 -3.16
N SER A 103 15.00 -5.88 -2.54
CA SER A 103 13.94 -6.60 -3.25
C SER A 103 12.69 -6.62 -2.38
N LEU A 104 11.57 -7.00 -2.97
CA LEU A 104 10.35 -7.14 -2.19
C LEU A 104 10.48 -8.31 -1.23
N ASP A 105 10.01 -8.10 -0.01
CA ASP A 105 10.20 -9.07 1.05
C ASP A 105 9.17 -10.18 1.02
N ASP A 106 7.95 -9.85 0.62
CA ASP A 106 6.83 -10.74 0.78
C ASP A 106 6.16 -10.98 -0.55
N ASP A 107 5.83 -12.24 -0.82
CA ASP A 107 5.05 -12.57 -2.01
C ASP A 107 3.69 -11.89 -2.00
N HIS A 108 3.18 -11.58 -0.82
CA HIS A 108 1.93 -10.84 -0.69
C HIS A 108 2.01 -9.47 -1.36
N VAL A 109 3.12 -8.74 -1.12
CA VAL A 109 3.31 -7.43 -1.73
C VAL A 109 3.36 -7.58 -3.24
N ARG A 110 4.10 -8.58 -3.70
CA ARG A 110 4.22 -8.85 -5.12
C ARG A 110 2.87 -9.17 -5.74
N SER A 111 2.09 -10.02 -5.06
CA SER A 111 0.77 -10.39 -5.55
C SER A 111 -0.18 -9.20 -5.62
N CYS A 112 -0.11 -8.32 -4.63
CA CYS A 112 -0.95 -7.13 -4.62
C CYS A 112 -0.64 -6.22 -5.79
N LEU A 113 0.64 -6.00 -6.07
CA LEU A 113 1.04 -5.15 -7.18
C LEU A 113 0.64 -5.76 -8.50
N LEU A 114 0.80 -7.07 -8.63
CA LEU A 114 0.43 -7.76 -9.86
C LEU A 114 -1.07 -7.70 -10.10
N TYR A 115 -1.85 -7.92 -9.06
CA TYR A 115 -3.31 -7.87 -9.18
C TYR A 115 -3.77 -6.49 -9.61
N THR A 116 -3.18 -5.45 -9.04
CA THR A 116 -3.53 -4.08 -9.39
C THR A 116 -3.19 -3.79 -10.85
N SER A 117 -2.04 -4.26 -11.30
CA SER A 117 -1.64 -4.07 -12.69
C SER A 117 -2.57 -4.79 -13.65
N ASP A 118 -2.96 -6.02 -13.31
CA ASP A 118 -3.87 -6.79 -14.16
C ASP A 118 -5.22 -6.11 -14.24
N ALA A 119 -5.71 -5.59 -13.13
CA ALA A 119 -6.99 -4.89 -13.12
C ALA A 119 -6.94 -3.65 -14.01
N ALA A 120 -5.82 -2.94 -13.97
CA ALA A 120 -5.64 -1.77 -14.83
C ALA A 120 -5.60 -2.16 -16.29
N ASP A 121 -4.92 -3.27 -16.60
CA ASP A 121 -4.85 -3.76 -17.97
C ASP A 121 -6.21 -4.15 -18.49
N ASP A 122 -6.99 -4.84 -17.68
CA ASP A 122 -8.34 -5.22 -18.06
C ASP A 122 -9.17 -4.00 -18.37
N ARG A 123 -9.02 -2.97 -17.57
CA ARG A 123 -9.77 -1.75 -17.78
C ARG A 123 -9.40 -1.10 -19.10
N ILE A 124 -8.13 -1.14 -19.44
CA ILE A 124 -7.65 -0.54 -20.67
C ILE A 124 -8.13 -1.31 -21.88
N SER A 125 -8.19 -2.62 -21.77
CA SER A 125 -8.53 -3.43 -22.92
C SER A 125 -10.02 -3.40 -23.24
N VAL A 126 -10.83 -2.86 -22.36
CA VAL A 126 -12.22 -2.68 -22.66
C VAL A 126 -12.43 -1.48 -23.56
#